data_e4022d72b793016f25be011dcc4aae97
#
_entry.id   e4022d72b793016f25be011dcc4aae97
#
_cell.length_a   1.000
_cell.length_b   1.000
_cell.length_c   1.000
_cell.angle_alpha   90.00
_cell.angle_beta   90.00
_cell.angle_gamma   90.00
#
_symmetry.space_group_name_H-M   'P 1'
#
loop_
_entity.id
_entity.type
_entity.pdbx_description
1 polymer ?
#
loop_
_entity_poly.entity_id
_entity_poly.type
_entity_poly.pdbx_seq_one_letter_code
_entity_poly.pdbx_strand_id
1 'polypeptide(L)'
;QRKRVGGTLHYRLSADQEQARRDILAILEEPARQVNMRLREGKKMVEVLAPLAVNKGQALRSFVEHFQVQGVVFAGDDQTDLDAVLEVERLRKEKKVVAGLSIVVQHADTLPVLLEHADIVVQEVGGMVDLLREIVEML
;
A
#
# COMPACT_ATOMS: atom_id res chain seq x y z
N GLN A 1 3.33 -0.63 17.11
CA GLN A 1 3.68 0.57 16.35
C GLN A 1 2.47 1.51 16.29
N ARG A 2 2.61 2.76 16.72
CA ARG A 2 1.54 3.76 16.66
C ARG A 2 1.53 4.42 15.28
N LYS A 3 0.36 4.43 14.63
CA LYS A 3 0.11 5.21 13.41
C LYS A 3 -0.89 6.33 13.75
N ARG A 4 -0.94 7.42 12.98
CA ARG A 4 -1.87 8.55 13.24
C ARG A 4 -3.34 8.15 13.29
N VAL A 5 -3.73 7.13 12.55
CA VAL A 5 -5.12 6.65 12.40
C VAL A 5 -5.27 5.15 12.67
N GLY A 6 -4.38 4.58 13.46
CA GLY A 6 -4.43 3.15 13.78
C GLY A 6 -3.19 2.69 14.53
N GLY A 7 -3.04 1.39 14.69
CA GLY A 7 -1.90 0.77 15.34
C GLY A 7 -1.68 -0.66 14.86
N THR A 8 -0.47 -1.16 15.03
CA THR A 8 -0.12 -2.54 14.73
C THR A 8 0.53 -3.17 15.97
N LEU A 9 0.00 -4.31 16.39
CA LEU A 9 0.58 -5.13 17.45
C LEU A 9 1.21 -6.36 16.82
N HIS A 10 2.51 -6.49 17.01
CA HIS A 10 3.28 -7.64 16.53
C HIS A 10 3.45 -8.65 17.67
N TYR A 11 3.19 -9.93 17.40
CA TYR A 11 3.39 -11.03 18.35
C TYR A 11 4.43 -12.05 17.88
N ARG A 12 5.23 -11.68 16.88
CA ARG A 12 6.29 -12.56 16.31
C ARG A 12 7.30 -13.04 17.34
N LEU A 13 7.61 -12.20 18.35
CA LEU A 13 8.58 -12.49 19.41
C LEU A 13 7.96 -13.12 20.67
N SER A 14 6.65 -13.39 20.67
CA SER A 14 6.00 -14.04 21.80
C SER A 14 6.40 -15.51 21.89
N ALA A 15 6.58 -16.03 23.09
CA ALA A 15 6.92 -17.42 23.33
C ALA A 15 5.79 -18.36 22.87
N ASP A 16 4.52 -17.99 23.11
CA ASP A 16 3.34 -18.63 22.56
C ASP A 16 2.62 -17.62 21.65
N GLN A 17 2.82 -17.77 20.36
CA GLN A 17 2.26 -16.86 19.37
C GLN A 17 0.75 -17.02 19.20
N GLU A 18 0.23 -18.25 19.34
CA GLU A 18 -1.21 -18.51 19.24
C GLU A 18 -1.97 -17.97 20.45
N GLN A 19 -1.42 -18.11 21.66
CA GLN A 19 -2.01 -17.52 22.85
C GLN A 19 -1.97 -15.99 22.75
N ALA A 20 -0.83 -15.41 22.38
CA ALA A 20 -0.69 -13.96 22.21
C ALA A 20 -1.66 -13.39 21.18
N ARG A 21 -1.87 -14.11 20.06
CA ARG A 21 -2.87 -13.75 19.05
C ARG A 21 -4.28 -13.70 19.65
N ARG A 22 -4.68 -14.75 20.37
CA ARG A 22 -6.01 -14.83 21.01
C ARG A 22 -6.21 -13.70 22.02
N ASP A 23 -5.21 -13.45 22.85
CA ASP A 23 -5.27 -12.41 23.87
C ASP A 23 -5.40 -11.01 23.26
N ILE A 24 -4.62 -10.71 22.21
CA ILE A 24 -4.69 -9.44 21.48
C ILE A 24 -6.09 -9.24 20.89
N LEU A 25 -6.66 -10.24 20.22
CA LEU A 25 -7.99 -10.14 19.64
C LEU A 25 -9.05 -9.95 20.71
N ALA A 26 -9.02 -10.75 21.78
CA ALA A 26 -9.97 -10.64 22.90
C ALA A 26 -9.95 -9.26 23.56
N ILE A 27 -8.77 -8.63 23.70
CA ILE A 27 -8.63 -7.29 24.28
C ILE A 27 -9.11 -6.21 23.30
N LEU A 28 -8.89 -6.38 21.99
CA LEU A 28 -9.14 -5.32 21.01
C LEU A 28 -10.53 -5.34 20.38
N GLU A 29 -11.23 -6.50 20.33
CA GLU A 29 -12.50 -6.63 19.61
C GLU A 29 -13.56 -5.64 20.10
N GLU A 30 -13.82 -5.62 21.39
CA GLU A 30 -14.86 -4.76 21.95
C GLU A 30 -14.51 -3.26 21.89
N PRO A 31 -13.29 -2.81 22.30
CA PRO A 31 -12.90 -1.41 22.14
C PRO A 31 -12.89 -0.95 20.67
N ALA A 32 -12.43 -1.78 19.75
CA ALA A 32 -12.43 -1.43 18.33
C ALA A 32 -13.86 -1.25 17.79
N ARG A 33 -14.78 -2.16 18.17
CA ARG A 33 -16.19 -2.10 17.80
C ARG A 33 -16.87 -0.83 18.32
N GLN A 34 -16.60 -0.44 19.57
CA GLN A 34 -17.20 0.75 20.20
C GLN A 34 -16.82 2.05 19.49
N VAL A 35 -15.61 2.13 18.93
CA VAL A 35 -15.13 3.31 18.19
C VAL A 35 -15.16 3.10 16.67
N ASN A 36 -15.88 2.09 16.20
CA ASN A 36 -16.04 1.74 14.79
C ASN A 36 -14.72 1.54 14.04
N MET A 37 -13.68 1.06 14.72
CA MET A 37 -12.42 0.66 14.09
C MET A 37 -12.47 -0.80 13.63
N ARG A 38 -11.69 -1.13 12.62
CA ARG A 38 -11.60 -2.50 12.08
C ARG A 38 -10.31 -3.17 12.56
N LEU A 39 -10.41 -4.46 12.88
CA LEU A 39 -9.26 -5.31 13.11
C LEU A 39 -8.91 -6.06 11.82
N ARG A 40 -7.63 -6.12 11.49
CA ARG A 40 -7.08 -6.90 10.39
C ARG A 40 -5.93 -7.75 10.90
N GLU A 41 -6.00 -9.03 10.67
CA GLU A 41 -4.89 -9.94 10.94
C GLU A 41 -3.93 -9.99 9.76
N GLY A 42 -2.64 -10.02 10.06
CA GLY A 42 -1.57 -10.17 9.09
C GLY A 42 -0.52 -11.18 9.59
N LYS A 43 0.62 -11.23 8.91
CA LYS A 43 1.69 -12.18 9.24
C LYS A 43 2.29 -11.88 10.62
N LYS A 44 1.78 -12.60 11.66
CA LYS A 44 2.18 -12.44 13.08
C LYS A 44 1.95 -11.04 13.64
N MET A 45 0.84 -10.40 13.25
CA MET A 45 0.42 -9.10 13.72
C MET A 45 -1.11 -8.94 13.69
N VAL A 46 -1.62 -8.03 14.49
CA VAL A 46 -3.00 -7.50 14.43
C VAL A 46 -2.92 -6.00 14.22
N GLU A 47 -3.64 -5.50 13.23
CA GLU A 47 -3.77 -4.08 12.96
C GLU A 47 -5.13 -3.57 13.42
N VAL A 48 -5.13 -2.43 14.07
CA VAL A 48 -6.31 -1.62 14.37
C VAL A 48 -6.37 -0.50 13.35
N LEU A 49 -7.39 -0.50 12.52
CA LEU A 49 -7.55 0.39 11.37
C LEU A 49 -8.74 1.33 11.58
N ALA A 50 -8.57 2.60 11.25
CA ALA A 50 -9.68 3.52 11.19
C ALA A 50 -10.76 3.02 10.20
N PRO A 51 -12.05 3.34 10.41
CA PRO A 51 -13.15 2.89 9.56
C PRO A 51 -13.15 3.55 8.17
N LEU A 52 -12.15 4.36 7.90
CA LEU A 52 -12.01 5.03 6.61
C LEU A 52 -11.60 4.00 5.55
N ALA A 53 -12.41 3.90 4.51
CA ALA A 53 -12.09 3.11 3.32
C ALA A 53 -11.04 3.83 2.46
N VAL A 54 -9.95 4.31 3.10
CA VAL A 54 -8.86 4.95 2.37
C VAL A 54 -7.90 3.88 1.90
N ASN A 55 -7.81 3.70 0.60
CA ASN A 55 -6.80 2.88 -0.05
C ASN A 55 -5.72 3.77 -0.69
N LYS A 56 -4.63 3.15 -1.18
CA LYS A 56 -3.50 3.87 -1.80
C LYS A 56 -3.94 4.66 -3.04
N GLY A 57 -4.93 4.17 -3.80
CA GLY A 57 -5.48 4.88 -4.97
C GLY A 57 -6.20 6.16 -4.59
N GLN A 58 -7.07 6.10 -3.58
CA GLN A 58 -7.75 7.32 -3.09
C GLN A 58 -6.77 8.33 -2.51
N ALA A 59 -5.74 7.87 -1.79
CA ALA A 59 -4.69 8.74 -1.28
C ALA A 59 -3.93 9.41 -2.42
N LEU A 60 -3.59 8.67 -3.48
CA LEU A 60 -2.93 9.18 -4.66
C LEU A 60 -3.79 10.24 -5.37
N ARG A 61 -5.09 9.96 -5.61
CA ARG A 61 -6.03 10.93 -6.19
C ARG A 61 -6.10 12.22 -5.38
N SER A 62 -6.29 12.09 -4.08
CA SER A 62 -6.35 13.26 -3.18
C SER A 62 -5.06 14.08 -3.23
N PHE A 63 -3.89 13.43 -3.36
CA PHE A 63 -2.61 14.10 -3.52
C PHE A 63 -2.54 14.87 -4.84
N VAL A 64 -2.89 14.22 -5.95
CA VAL A 64 -2.91 14.84 -7.30
C VAL A 64 -3.82 16.05 -7.32
N GLU A 65 -5.04 15.92 -6.78
CA GLU A 65 -6.03 17.01 -6.76
C GLU A 65 -5.62 18.15 -5.83
N HIS A 66 -5.11 17.84 -4.64
CA HIS A 66 -4.70 18.87 -3.67
C HIS A 66 -3.51 19.70 -4.15
N PHE A 67 -2.49 19.04 -4.72
CA PHE A 67 -1.28 19.71 -5.18
C PHE A 67 -1.32 20.12 -6.66
N GLN A 68 -2.39 19.75 -7.37
CA GLN A 68 -2.58 20.05 -8.80
C GLN A 68 -1.38 19.65 -9.65
N VAL A 69 -0.77 18.50 -9.34
CA VAL A 69 0.38 18.00 -10.07
C VAL A 69 -0.03 17.55 -11.47
N GLN A 70 0.80 17.82 -12.45
CA GLN A 70 0.55 17.44 -13.86
C GLN A 70 1.12 16.08 -14.23
N GLY A 71 2.05 15.58 -13.45
CA GLY A 71 2.66 14.27 -13.66
C GLY A 71 2.68 13.45 -12.37
N VAL A 72 2.51 12.14 -12.49
CA VAL A 72 2.57 11.21 -11.36
C VAL A 72 3.32 9.95 -11.75
N VAL A 73 4.24 9.53 -10.89
CA VAL A 73 4.87 8.21 -10.95
C VAL A 73 4.56 7.50 -9.65
N PHE A 74 4.02 6.30 -9.76
CA PHE A 74 3.76 5.43 -8.61
C PHE A 74 4.57 4.15 -8.76
N ALA A 75 5.24 3.72 -7.68
CA ALA A 75 5.95 2.44 -7.63
C ALA A 75 5.45 1.61 -6.44
N GLY A 76 5.27 0.31 -6.65
CA GLY A 76 4.81 -0.61 -5.61
C GLY A 76 5.13 -2.06 -5.93
N ASP A 77 4.92 -2.96 -4.94
CA ASP A 77 5.26 -4.38 -5.00
C ASP A 77 4.19 -5.30 -4.39
N ASP A 78 3.29 -4.75 -3.57
CA ASP A 78 2.31 -5.54 -2.82
C ASP A 78 0.88 -5.41 -3.33
N GLN A 79 -0.01 -6.30 -2.85
CA GLN A 79 -1.42 -6.31 -3.22
C GLN A 79 -2.11 -4.96 -2.96
N THR A 80 -1.71 -4.21 -1.95
CA THR A 80 -2.34 -2.93 -1.61
C THR A 80 -1.94 -1.82 -2.58
N ASP A 81 -0.92 -2.04 -3.40
CA ASP A 81 -0.47 -1.10 -4.44
C ASP A 81 -1.33 -1.15 -5.69
N LEU A 82 -2.08 -2.25 -5.90
CA LEU A 82 -2.98 -2.38 -7.04
C LEU A 82 -3.97 -1.21 -7.13
N ASP A 83 -4.52 -0.78 -6.00
CA ASP A 83 -5.42 0.38 -5.98
C ASP A 83 -4.79 1.65 -6.54
N ALA A 84 -3.50 1.88 -6.26
CA ALA A 84 -2.78 3.06 -6.76
C ALA A 84 -2.36 2.89 -8.22
N VAL A 85 -1.94 1.70 -8.63
CA VAL A 85 -1.65 1.38 -10.05
C VAL A 85 -2.88 1.65 -10.92
N LEU A 86 -4.04 1.11 -10.53
CA LEU A 86 -5.31 1.35 -11.23
C LEU A 86 -5.71 2.84 -11.20
N GLU A 87 -5.37 3.54 -10.12
CA GLU A 87 -5.68 4.95 -10.00
C GLU A 87 -4.84 5.82 -10.94
N VAL A 88 -3.56 5.49 -11.16
CA VAL A 88 -2.72 6.16 -12.18
C VAL A 88 -3.38 6.04 -13.56
N GLU A 89 -3.86 4.84 -13.91
CA GLU A 89 -4.57 4.62 -15.18
C GLU A 89 -5.85 5.47 -15.29
N ARG A 90 -6.66 5.54 -14.22
CA ARG A 90 -7.86 6.38 -14.17
C ARG A 90 -7.55 7.87 -14.30
N LEU A 91 -6.55 8.37 -13.59
CA LEU A 91 -6.13 9.77 -13.65
C LEU A 91 -5.70 10.17 -15.06
N ARG A 92 -5.03 9.28 -15.79
CA ARG A 92 -4.70 9.48 -17.23
C ARG A 92 -5.96 9.53 -18.10
N LYS A 93 -6.85 8.55 -17.96
CA LYS A 93 -8.11 8.47 -18.73
C LYS A 93 -9.01 9.69 -18.50
N GLU A 94 -9.07 10.15 -17.27
CA GLU A 94 -9.85 11.34 -16.87
C GLU A 94 -9.15 12.65 -17.20
N LYS A 95 -7.93 12.62 -17.74
CA LYS A 95 -7.10 13.80 -18.04
C LYS A 95 -6.85 14.69 -16.80
N LYS A 96 -6.80 14.08 -15.62
CA LYS A 96 -6.46 14.75 -14.37
C LYS A 96 -4.98 15.01 -14.23
N VAL A 97 -4.17 14.24 -14.95
CA VAL A 97 -2.73 14.42 -15.11
C VAL A 97 -2.36 14.40 -16.60
N VAL A 98 -1.31 15.12 -16.96
CA VAL A 98 -0.76 15.12 -18.34
C VAL A 98 0.02 13.83 -18.58
N ALA A 99 0.76 13.37 -17.56
CA ALA A 99 1.53 12.14 -17.58
C ALA A 99 1.31 11.32 -16.31
N GLY A 100 1.18 10.02 -16.44
CA GLY A 100 1.10 9.08 -15.33
C GLY A 100 1.85 7.81 -15.67
N LEU A 101 2.62 7.27 -14.73
CA LEU A 101 3.39 6.05 -14.89
C LEU A 101 3.27 5.19 -13.64
N SER A 102 2.96 3.91 -13.83
CA SER A 102 2.97 2.90 -12.77
C SER A 102 4.13 1.93 -12.95
N ILE A 103 4.90 1.72 -11.89
CA ILE A 103 6.05 0.82 -11.86
C ILE A 103 5.76 -0.27 -10.85
N VAL A 104 5.89 -1.52 -11.25
CA VAL A 104 5.74 -2.66 -10.34
C VAL A 104 7.09 -3.35 -10.16
N VAL A 105 7.48 -3.52 -8.90
CA VAL A 105 8.66 -4.31 -8.55
C VAL A 105 8.20 -5.76 -8.39
N GLN A 106 8.64 -6.61 -9.31
CA GLN A 106 8.27 -8.01 -9.33
C GLN A 106 9.15 -8.84 -8.40
N HIS A 107 8.50 -9.58 -7.51
CA HIS A 107 9.07 -10.62 -6.63
C HIS A 107 8.44 -11.97 -6.95
N ALA A 108 8.91 -13.02 -6.31
CA ALA A 108 8.40 -14.39 -6.54
C ALA A 108 6.92 -14.57 -6.19
N ASP A 109 6.40 -13.74 -5.28
CA ASP A 109 5.01 -13.77 -4.78
C ASP A 109 4.16 -12.59 -5.27
N THR A 110 4.64 -11.83 -6.25
CA THR A 110 3.88 -10.72 -6.84
C THR A 110 2.64 -11.23 -7.57
N LEU A 111 1.50 -10.61 -7.30
CA LEU A 111 0.23 -11.01 -7.91
C LEU A 111 0.21 -10.71 -9.42
N PRO A 112 -0.22 -11.65 -10.27
CA PRO A 112 -0.29 -11.45 -11.71
C PRO A 112 -1.08 -10.19 -12.11
N VAL A 113 -2.21 -9.93 -11.45
CA VAL A 113 -3.05 -8.75 -11.74
C VAL A 113 -2.30 -7.43 -11.55
N LEU A 114 -1.34 -7.36 -10.63
CA LEU A 114 -0.53 -6.17 -10.44
C LEU A 114 0.40 -5.93 -11.64
N LEU A 115 0.97 -7.02 -12.19
CA LEU A 115 1.84 -6.96 -13.37
C LEU A 115 1.07 -6.58 -14.63
N GLU A 116 -0.20 -7.03 -14.78
CA GLU A 116 -1.05 -6.75 -15.92
C GLU A 116 -1.38 -5.26 -16.07
N HIS A 117 -1.43 -4.51 -14.97
CA HIS A 117 -1.76 -3.09 -14.96
C HIS A 117 -0.55 -2.16 -14.86
N ALA A 118 0.67 -2.73 -14.75
CA ALA A 118 1.89 -1.95 -14.68
C ALA A 118 2.30 -1.40 -16.05
N ASP A 119 2.72 -0.14 -16.12
CA ASP A 119 3.35 0.42 -17.31
C ASP A 119 4.79 -0.08 -17.45
N ILE A 120 5.49 -0.25 -16.34
CA ILE A 120 6.86 -0.79 -16.26
C ILE A 120 6.90 -1.87 -15.17
N VAL A 121 7.53 -2.98 -15.47
CA VAL A 121 7.85 -4.03 -14.50
C VAL A 121 9.37 -4.11 -14.35
N VAL A 122 9.87 -3.99 -13.13
CA VAL A 122 11.29 -4.18 -12.80
C VAL A 122 11.46 -5.41 -11.91
N GLN A 123 12.58 -6.09 -12.04
CA GLN A 123 12.87 -7.31 -11.29
C GLN A 123 13.55 -6.95 -9.98
N GLU A 124 12.95 -7.37 -8.87
CA GLU A 124 13.50 -7.19 -7.52
C GLU A 124 13.88 -5.72 -7.22
N VAL A 125 14.36 -5.45 -6.03
CA VAL A 125 14.83 -4.11 -5.63
C VAL A 125 15.98 -3.62 -6.51
N GLY A 126 16.81 -4.55 -7.00
CA GLY A 126 17.94 -4.22 -7.90
C GLY A 126 17.47 -3.52 -9.17
N GLY A 127 16.46 -4.06 -9.84
CA GLY A 127 15.90 -3.47 -11.06
C GLY A 127 15.31 -2.07 -10.83
N MET A 128 14.71 -1.85 -9.66
CA MET A 128 14.23 -0.51 -9.30
C MET A 128 15.36 0.50 -9.09
N VAL A 129 16.46 0.06 -8.46
CA VAL A 129 17.67 0.91 -8.29
C VAL A 129 18.28 1.27 -9.63
N ASP A 130 18.37 0.32 -10.56
CA ASP A 130 18.92 0.56 -11.89
C ASP A 130 18.06 1.53 -12.69
N LEU A 131 16.73 1.36 -12.67
CA LEU A 131 15.78 2.28 -13.29
C LEU A 131 15.95 3.72 -12.74
N LEU A 132 16.08 3.87 -11.43
CA LEU A 132 16.28 5.19 -10.81
C LEU A 132 17.61 5.82 -11.22
N ARG A 133 18.69 5.04 -11.39
CA ARG A 133 19.97 5.53 -11.90
C ARG A 133 19.86 6.04 -13.33
N GLU A 134 19.20 5.27 -14.20
CA GLU A 134 18.97 5.68 -15.59
C GLU A 134 18.18 7.00 -15.66
N ILE A 135 17.15 7.16 -14.84
CA ILE A 135 16.40 8.43 -14.78
C ILE A 135 17.29 9.59 -14.36
N VAL A 136 18.14 9.40 -13.35
CA VAL A 136 19.06 10.46 -12.88
C VAL A 136 20.10 10.83 -13.95
N GLU A 137 20.58 9.86 -14.73
CA GLU A 137 21.53 10.10 -15.81
C GLU A 137 20.94 10.85 -17.03
N MET A 138 19.59 10.81 -17.15
CA MET A 138 18.86 11.53 -18.22
C MET A 138 18.49 12.98 -17.85
N LEU A 139 18.64 13.38 -16.59
CA LEU A 139 18.32 14.72 -16.08
C LEU A 139 19.52 15.65 -16.14
#